data_163b1d12e691114e849eb8d9b812bf95
#
_entry.id   163b1d12e691114e849eb8d9b812bf95
#
_cell.length_a   1.000
_cell.length_b   1.000
_cell.length_c   1.000
_cell.angle_alpha   90.00
_cell.angle_beta   90.00
_cell.angle_gamma   90.00
#
_symmetry.space_group_name_H-M   'P 1'
#
loop_
_entity.id
_entity.type
_entity.pdbx_description
1 polymer ?
#
loop_
_entity_poly.entity_id
_entity_poly.type
_entity_poly.pdbx_seq_one_letter_code
_entity_poly.pdbx_strand_id
1 'polypeptide(L)'
;SINLRLQSLGINGFSVKKHEENKDMYIISRSDKDKNNDVYKSLSEGEKTLITFLYFLECCKGKTDKDDEDNRDNLIIIDDPISSLSQNYVYDIASIIHHELIKNETTKKILILTHNLYFFHELIKLSPKSKDDRNFKRDYRLFRITKNEFSTITEIQKNSIQNEYQSLWQILKDAKEEKVNKIIIPNIMRNILEYYFGFVHRTDSLQNELTKLAKDENNSDFRAFYRYINRGSHSDSVNITDMGDIDPDKYLKQLKNIFSATGDEKHYAKMMDEIDEEIATA
;
A
#
# COMPACT_ATOMS: atom_id res chain seq x y z
N SER A 1 -10.91 18.28 20.46
CA SER A 1 -11.26 19.52 19.75
C SER A 1 -10.47 19.61 18.45
N ILE A 2 -11.06 20.13 17.39
CA ILE A 2 -10.47 20.26 16.03
C ILE A 2 -9.12 20.98 16.09
N ASN A 3 -9.01 22.09 16.81
CA ASN A 3 -7.77 22.88 16.89
C ASN A 3 -6.59 22.12 17.47
N LEU A 4 -6.79 21.29 18.49
CA LEU A 4 -5.72 20.46 19.05
C LEU A 4 -5.21 19.43 18.02
N ARG A 5 -6.11 18.89 17.20
CA ARG A 5 -5.73 17.95 16.14
C ARG A 5 -5.01 18.65 15.00
N LEU A 6 -5.47 19.84 14.59
CA LEU A 6 -4.75 20.63 13.60
C LEU A 6 -3.30 20.90 14.05
N GLN A 7 -3.11 21.29 15.32
CA GLN A 7 -1.78 21.49 15.88
C GLN A 7 -0.95 20.20 15.90
N SER A 8 -1.53 19.06 16.30
CA SER A 8 -0.81 17.78 16.29
C SER A 8 -0.41 17.33 14.88
N LEU A 9 -1.15 17.73 13.85
CA LEU A 9 -0.86 17.51 12.45
C LEU A 9 0.10 18.55 11.85
N GLY A 10 0.64 19.45 12.68
CA GLY A 10 1.58 20.51 12.25
C GLY A 10 0.92 21.70 11.54
N ILE A 11 -0.42 21.80 11.59
CA ILE A 11 -1.16 22.88 10.95
C ILE A 11 -1.44 23.97 11.98
N ASN A 12 -0.63 25.02 11.92
CA ASN A 12 -0.68 26.15 12.85
C ASN A 12 -1.12 27.47 12.19
N GLY A 13 -1.40 27.44 10.89
CA GLY A 13 -1.67 28.65 10.10
C GLY A 13 -3.07 29.23 10.30
N PHE A 14 -3.99 28.50 10.95
CA PHE A 14 -5.36 28.93 11.21
C PHE A 14 -5.98 28.12 12.37
N SER A 15 -7.11 28.58 12.85
CA SER A 15 -7.92 27.90 13.89
C SER A 15 -9.40 28.00 13.61
N VAL A 16 -10.17 27.07 14.16
CA VAL A 16 -11.64 27.06 14.11
C VAL A 16 -12.15 27.73 15.38
N LYS A 17 -12.98 28.77 15.25
CA LYS A 17 -13.60 29.52 16.36
C LYS A 17 -15.10 29.52 16.20
N LYS A 18 -15.83 29.68 17.31
CA LYS A 18 -17.27 29.92 17.26
C LYS A 18 -17.52 31.33 16.70
N HIS A 19 -18.58 31.47 15.91
CA HIS A 19 -19.02 32.77 15.44
C HIS A 19 -19.51 33.61 16.62
N GLU A 20 -19.18 34.90 16.67
CA GLU A 20 -19.52 35.77 17.81
C GLU A 20 -21.04 35.99 17.94
N GLU A 21 -21.73 36.25 16.82
CA GLU A 21 -23.16 36.56 16.79
C GLU A 21 -24.04 35.31 16.68
N ASN A 22 -23.58 34.26 15.97
CA ASN A 22 -24.30 33.03 15.79
C ASN A 22 -23.57 31.86 16.42
N LYS A 23 -23.95 31.47 17.64
CA LYS A 23 -23.29 30.42 18.42
C LYS A 23 -23.33 29.01 17.80
N ASP A 24 -24.18 28.78 16.83
CA ASP A 24 -24.31 27.51 16.10
C ASP A 24 -23.38 27.42 14.88
N MET A 25 -22.71 28.53 14.56
CA MET A 25 -21.76 28.58 13.44
C MET A 25 -20.32 28.62 13.90
N TYR A 26 -19.44 28.08 13.08
CA TYR A 26 -17.99 28.12 13.23
C TYR A 26 -17.37 28.90 12.09
N ILE A 27 -16.29 29.63 12.41
CA ILE A 27 -15.49 30.37 11.45
C ILE A 27 -14.04 29.91 11.52
N ILE A 28 -13.35 30.06 10.40
CA ILE A 28 -11.91 29.83 10.34
C ILE A 28 -11.19 31.18 10.43
N SER A 29 -10.21 31.29 11.34
CA SER A 29 -9.49 32.51 11.60
C SER A 29 -7.99 32.25 11.59
N ARG A 30 -7.19 33.12 10.97
CA ARG A 30 -5.72 33.08 11.01
C ARG A 30 -5.14 33.89 12.16
N SER A 31 -5.81 34.97 12.53
CA SER A 31 -5.43 35.81 13.66
C SER A 31 -6.68 36.45 14.29
N ASP A 32 -6.53 36.96 15.51
CA ASP A 32 -7.63 37.67 16.20
C ASP A 32 -8.01 39.02 15.52
N LYS A 33 -7.24 39.42 14.53
CA LYS A 33 -7.45 40.68 13.77
C LYS A 33 -8.17 40.45 12.43
N ASP A 34 -8.39 39.20 12.02
CA ASP A 34 -9.07 38.89 10.76
C ASP A 34 -10.56 39.18 10.87
N LYS A 35 -10.98 40.33 10.40
CA LYS A 35 -12.38 40.73 10.30
C LYS A 35 -13.07 40.19 9.02
N ASN A 36 -12.33 39.55 8.10
CA ASN A 36 -12.84 39.08 6.84
C ASN A 36 -13.13 37.58 6.89
N ASN A 37 -14.36 37.20 6.53
CA ASN A 37 -14.84 35.82 6.40
C ASN A 37 -14.20 35.03 5.25
N ASP A 38 -13.16 35.55 4.60
CA ASP A 38 -12.57 34.95 3.40
C ASP A 38 -11.38 34.02 3.68
N VAL A 39 -11.06 33.73 4.96
CA VAL A 39 -9.95 32.85 5.31
C VAL A 39 -10.12 31.45 4.69
N TYR A 40 -11.33 30.91 4.69
CA TYR A 40 -11.63 29.61 4.09
C TYR A 40 -11.29 29.55 2.60
N LYS A 41 -11.54 30.62 1.84
CA LYS A 41 -11.21 30.70 0.41
C LYS A 41 -9.72 30.66 0.14
N SER A 42 -8.91 31.13 1.10
CA SER A 42 -7.45 31.17 1.00
C SER A 42 -6.75 29.86 1.41
N LEU A 43 -7.50 28.90 1.92
CA LEU A 43 -6.97 27.58 2.28
C LEU A 43 -6.73 26.73 1.03
N SER A 44 -5.66 25.92 1.08
CA SER A 44 -5.44 24.87 0.09
C SER A 44 -6.55 23.82 0.13
N GLU A 45 -6.72 23.07 -0.94
CA GLU A 45 -7.73 21.99 -0.99
C GLU A 45 -7.44 20.91 0.09
N GLY A 46 -6.16 20.62 0.37
CA GLY A 46 -5.79 19.70 1.44
C GLY A 46 -6.22 20.20 2.83
N GLU A 47 -6.00 21.49 3.14
CA GLU A 47 -6.43 22.08 4.41
C GLU A 47 -7.97 22.05 4.54
N LYS A 48 -8.69 22.35 3.46
CA LYS A 48 -10.15 22.26 3.43
C LYS A 48 -10.64 20.84 3.68
N THR A 49 -10.06 19.85 2.99
CA THR A 49 -10.36 18.42 3.16
C THR A 49 -10.13 17.99 4.60
N LEU A 50 -8.99 18.38 5.18
CA LEU A 50 -8.66 18.01 6.55
C LEU A 50 -9.63 18.62 7.59
N ILE A 51 -9.97 19.90 7.46
CA ILE A 51 -10.93 20.55 8.36
C ILE A 51 -12.30 19.85 8.26
N THR A 52 -12.74 19.58 7.03
CA THR A 52 -14.02 18.90 6.77
C THR A 52 -14.02 17.51 7.37
N PHE A 53 -12.93 16.76 7.23
CA PHE A 53 -12.77 15.45 7.83
C PHE A 53 -12.79 15.50 9.36
N LEU A 54 -12.05 16.43 9.97
CA LEU A 54 -12.04 16.58 11.42
C LEU A 54 -13.41 17.03 11.98
N TYR A 55 -14.10 17.89 11.27
CA TYR A 55 -15.47 18.28 11.60
C TYR A 55 -16.43 17.09 11.51
N PHE A 56 -16.36 16.32 10.44
CA PHE A 56 -17.13 15.09 10.27
C PHE A 56 -16.92 14.11 11.43
N LEU A 57 -15.66 13.93 11.90
CA LEU A 57 -15.37 13.09 13.06
C LEU A 57 -16.04 13.59 14.35
N GLU A 58 -16.07 14.90 14.57
CA GLU A 58 -16.77 15.44 15.73
C GLU A 58 -18.30 15.24 15.61
N CYS A 59 -18.86 15.34 14.41
CA CYS A 59 -20.28 15.02 14.16
C CYS A 59 -20.57 13.53 14.42
N CYS A 60 -19.69 12.61 14.04
CA CYS A 60 -19.86 11.18 14.32
C CYS A 60 -19.89 10.83 15.81
N LYS A 61 -19.30 11.67 16.67
CA LYS A 61 -19.26 11.49 18.14
C LYS A 61 -20.44 12.16 18.84
N GLY A 62 -21.04 13.16 18.21
CA GLY A 62 -22.16 13.91 18.77
C GLY A 62 -23.45 13.12 18.73
N LYS A 63 -24.34 13.32 19.72
CA LYS A 63 -25.74 12.96 19.58
C LYS A 63 -26.42 14.04 18.74
N THR A 64 -27.17 13.63 17.74
CA THR A 64 -27.85 14.56 16.81
C THR A 64 -28.99 15.29 17.48
N ASP A 65 -29.63 14.67 18.49
CA ASP A 65 -30.71 15.28 19.31
C ASP A 65 -30.56 14.86 20.76
N LYS A 66 -30.91 15.77 21.70
CA LYS A 66 -30.90 15.49 23.13
C LYS A 66 -31.96 14.46 23.55
N ASP A 67 -32.97 14.27 22.72
CA ASP A 67 -34.09 13.37 22.96
C ASP A 67 -33.99 12.02 22.23
N ASP A 68 -32.91 11.78 21.50
CA ASP A 68 -32.64 10.49 20.82
C ASP A 68 -32.15 9.47 21.86
N GLU A 69 -33.09 8.85 22.57
CA GLU A 69 -32.84 7.59 23.32
C GLU A 69 -32.66 6.38 22.39
N ASP A 70 -32.76 6.62 21.09
CA ASP A 70 -32.71 5.58 20.06
C ASP A 70 -31.30 5.01 19.89
N ASN A 71 -31.16 3.79 20.33
CA ASN A 71 -29.96 2.94 20.23
C ASN A 71 -29.77 2.45 18.77
N ARG A 72 -29.90 3.36 17.79
CA ARG A 72 -29.75 3.01 16.37
C ARG A 72 -28.32 2.68 16.05
N ASP A 73 -28.14 1.59 15.34
CA ASP A 73 -26.81 1.21 14.79
C ASP A 73 -26.37 2.24 13.77
N ASN A 74 -25.33 2.99 14.06
CA ASN A 74 -24.78 3.98 13.15
C ASN A 74 -23.90 3.29 12.09
N LEU A 75 -24.14 3.63 10.81
CA LEU A 75 -23.26 3.33 9.70
C LEU A 75 -22.47 4.59 9.34
N ILE A 76 -21.17 4.54 9.45
CA ILE A 76 -20.27 5.63 9.03
C ILE A 76 -19.73 5.29 7.65
N ILE A 77 -19.89 6.19 6.68
CA ILE A 77 -19.34 6.04 5.32
C ILE A 77 -18.29 7.13 5.13
N ILE A 78 -17.08 6.73 4.78
CA ILE A 78 -15.95 7.62 4.50
C ILE A 78 -15.53 7.37 3.06
N ASP A 79 -15.68 8.40 2.22
CA ASP A 79 -15.29 8.34 0.81
C ASP A 79 -14.01 9.16 0.59
N ASP A 80 -12.94 8.46 0.31
CA ASP A 80 -11.61 8.95 -0.07
C ASP A 80 -11.07 10.15 0.73
N PRO A 81 -10.90 10.00 2.05
CA PRO A 81 -10.63 11.11 2.96
C PRO A 81 -9.25 11.77 2.74
N ILE A 82 -8.43 11.22 1.85
CA ILE A 82 -7.06 11.68 1.61
C ILE A 82 -6.81 12.15 0.18
N SER A 83 -7.84 12.25 -0.67
CA SER A 83 -7.72 12.54 -2.10
C SER A 83 -6.95 13.82 -2.43
N SER A 84 -7.07 14.86 -1.58
CA SER A 84 -6.41 16.16 -1.75
C SER A 84 -5.26 16.39 -0.77
N LEU A 85 -4.89 15.37 0.01
CA LEU A 85 -3.84 15.48 1.04
C LEU A 85 -2.50 15.00 0.51
N SER A 86 -1.41 15.59 1.04
CA SER A 86 -0.07 15.06 0.79
C SER A 86 0.10 13.69 1.45
N GLN A 87 1.02 12.88 0.93
CA GLN A 87 1.28 11.53 1.45
C GLN A 87 1.64 11.49 2.93
N ASN A 88 2.17 12.58 3.48
CA ASN A 88 2.52 12.68 4.90
C ASN A 88 1.32 12.48 5.82
N TYR A 89 0.11 12.90 5.40
CA TYR A 89 -1.10 12.77 6.19
C TYR A 89 -1.76 11.38 6.13
N VAL A 90 -1.29 10.50 5.25
CA VAL A 90 -1.87 9.14 5.12
C VAL A 90 -1.84 8.39 6.45
N TYR A 91 -0.69 8.44 7.14
CA TYR A 91 -0.50 7.75 8.42
C TYR A 91 -1.36 8.36 9.53
N ASP A 92 -1.43 9.68 9.58
CA ASP A 92 -2.18 10.41 10.60
C ASP A 92 -3.68 10.16 10.46
N ILE A 93 -4.21 10.28 9.23
CA ILE A 93 -5.64 10.04 8.96
C ILE A 93 -6.01 8.58 9.20
N ALA A 94 -5.19 7.62 8.77
CA ALA A 94 -5.42 6.20 9.05
C ALA A 94 -5.44 5.92 10.56
N SER A 95 -4.50 6.50 11.31
CA SER A 95 -4.41 6.39 12.76
C SER A 95 -5.62 7.00 13.46
N ILE A 96 -6.06 8.18 13.05
CA ILE A 96 -7.23 8.85 13.59
C ILE A 96 -8.49 7.99 13.35
N ILE A 97 -8.72 7.52 12.13
CA ILE A 97 -9.86 6.64 11.82
C ILE A 97 -9.84 5.39 12.69
N HIS A 98 -8.67 4.76 12.82
CA HIS A 98 -8.53 3.54 13.61
C HIS A 98 -8.86 3.78 15.09
N HIS A 99 -8.30 4.81 15.69
CA HIS A 99 -8.49 5.08 17.12
C HIS A 99 -9.85 5.67 17.46
N GLU A 100 -10.39 6.52 16.59
CA GLU A 100 -11.58 7.29 16.90
C GLU A 100 -12.88 6.61 16.45
N LEU A 101 -12.80 5.79 15.40
CA LEU A 101 -13.97 5.15 14.83
C LEU A 101 -13.91 3.61 14.94
N ILE A 102 -12.81 2.98 14.51
CA ILE A 102 -12.75 1.51 14.46
C ILE A 102 -12.66 0.89 15.86
N LYS A 103 -11.84 1.49 16.74
CA LYS A 103 -11.72 1.04 18.14
C LYS A 103 -12.83 1.55 19.06
N ASN A 104 -13.67 2.45 18.56
CA ASN A 104 -14.73 3.02 19.36
C ASN A 104 -15.92 2.07 19.43
N GLU A 105 -16.27 1.63 20.62
CA GLU A 105 -17.37 0.68 20.85
C GLU A 105 -18.76 1.24 20.45
N THR A 106 -18.89 2.56 20.30
CA THR A 106 -20.14 3.20 19.86
C THR A 106 -20.37 3.10 18.37
N THR A 107 -19.33 2.84 17.58
CA THR A 107 -19.42 2.70 16.12
C THR A 107 -19.61 1.24 15.76
N LYS A 108 -20.75 0.90 15.15
CA LYS A 108 -21.10 -0.49 14.83
C LYS A 108 -20.63 -0.92 13.44
N LYS A 109 -20.72 -0.03 12.43
CA LYS A 109 -20.34 -0.34 11.05
C LYS A 109 -19.66 0.86 10.40
N ILE A 110 -18.55 0.58 9.70
CA ILE A 110 -17.81 1.59 8.95
C ILE A 110 -17.58 1.06 7.54
N LEU A 111 -17.86 1.87 6.54
CA LEU A 111 -17.49 1.65 5.15
C LEU A 111 -16.48 2.71 4.74
N ILE A 112 -15.29 2.30 4.35
CA ILE A 112 -14.23 3.20 3.87
C ILE A 112 -13.99 2.89 2.40
N LEU A 113 -14.13 3.90 1.55
CA LEU A 113 -13.82 3.85 0.14
C LEU A 113 -12.53 4.63 -0.10
N THR A 114 -11.62 4.09 -0.88
CA THR A 114 -10.40 4.80 -1.29
C THR A 114 -9.82 4.22 -2.55
N HIS A 115 -9.21 5.07 -3.38
CA HIS A 115 -8.39 4.65 -4.52
C HIS A 115 -6.89 4.62 -4.16
N ASN A 116 -6.51 5.08 -2.97
CA ASN A 116 -5.11 5.14 -2.53
C ASN A 116 -4.69 3.84 -1.84
N LEU A 117 -3.84 3.06 -2.49
CA LEU A 117 -3.36 1.77 -1.97
C LEU A 117 -2.51 1.90 -0.70
N TYR A 118 -1.77 3.00 -0.51
CA TYR A 118 -0.99 3.22 0.71
C TYR A 118 -1.90 3.42 1.91
N PHE A 119 -2.93 4.24 1.76
CA PHE A 119 -3.92 4.46 2.80
C PHE A 119 -4.67 3.18 3.15
N PHE A 120 -5.13 2.44 2.14
CA PHE A 120 -5.76 1.14 2.32
C PHE A 120 -4.85 0.17 3.10
N HIS A 121 -3.56 0.11 2.72
CA HIS A 121 -2.59 -0.74 3.39
C HIS A 121 -2.34 -0.33 4.84
N GLU A 122 -2.27 0.98 5.14
CA GLU A 122 -2.10 1.47 6.51
C GLU A 122 -3.31 1.12 7.39
N LEU A 123 -4.53 1.27 6.89
CA LEU A 123 -5.73 0.84 7.62
C LEU A 123 -5.70 -0.65 7.98
N ILE A 124 -5.21 -1.50 7.06
CA ILE A 124 -5.08 -2.94 7.31
C ILE A 124 -3.94 -3.25 8.29
N LYS A 125 -2.82 -2.54 8.22
CA LYS A 125 -1.70 -2.70 9.18
C LYS A 125 -2.12 -2.42 10.61
N LEU A 126 -2.98 -1.44 10.82
CA LEU A 126 -3.50 -1.07 12.14
C LEU A 126 -4.51 -2.07 12.68
N SER A 127 -5.03 -2.97 11.83
CA SER A 127 -5.92 -4.05 12.26
C SER A 127 -5.21 -5.02 13.23
N PRO A 128 -5.95 -5.71 14.12
CA PRO A 128 -5.36 -6.65 15.06
C PRO A 128 -4.44 -7.65 14.36
N LYS A 129 -3.21 -7.79 14.86
CA LYS A 129 -2.25 -8.82 14.40
C LYS A 129 -2.65 -10.14 15.04
N SER A 130 -3.63 -10.82 14.49
CA SER A 130 -3.91 -12.20 14.84
C SER A 130 -3.12 -13.11 13.91
N LYS A 131 -2.46 -14.15 14.46
CA LYS A 131 -1.93 -15.26 13.65
C LYS A 131 -3.07 -16.04 12.98
N ASP A 132 -4.32 -15.83 13.44
CA ASP A 132 -5.52 -16.45 12.94
C ASP A 132 -6.35 -15.44 12.14
N ASP A 133 -6.41 -15.63 10.83
CA ASP A 133 -7.23 -14.84 9.91
C ASP A 133 -8.74 -14.82 10.27
N ARG A 134 -9.21 -15.73 11.14
CA ARG A 134 -10.61 -15.79 11.58
C ARG A 134 -11.05 -14.52 12.29
N ASN A 135 -10.21 -13.95 13.17
CA ASN A 135 -10.53 -12.71 13.87
C ASN A 135 -10.57 -11.51 12.92
N PHE A 136 -9.66 -11.49 11.94
CA PHE A 136 -9.69 -10.46 10.91
C PHE A 136 -10.97 -10.54 10.06
N LYS A 137 -11.32 -11.72 9.56
CA LYS A 137 -12.52 -11.92 8.72
C LYS A 137 -13.83 -11.67 9.43
N ARG A 138 -13.87 -11.79 10.78
CA ARG A 138 -15.04 -11.44 11.58
C ARG A 138 -15.29 -9.94 11.59
N ASP A 139 -14.22 -9.15 11.73
CA ASP A 139 -14.32 -7.71 11.99
C ASP A 139 -14.08 -6.87 10.74
N TYR A 140 -13.42 -7.41 9.71
CA TYR A 140 -13.03 -6.72 8.49
C TYR A 140 -13.43 -7.50 7.24
N ARG A 141 -14.01 -6.79 6.27
CA ARG A 141 -14.24 -7.29 4.93
C ARG A 141 -13.63 -6.34 3.92
N LEU A 142 -12.87 -6.89 2.98
CA LEU A 142 -12.14 -6.14 1.98
C LEU A 142 -12.73 -6.39 0.61
N PHE A 143 -12.95 -5.33 -0.15
CA PHE A 143 -13.51 -5.40 -1.48
C PHE A 143 -12.65 -4.61 -2.46
N ARG A 144 -12.57 -5.10 -3.68
CA ARG A 144 -12.01 -4.39 -4.82
C ARG A 144 -13.12 -4.06 -5.80
N ILE A 145 -13.18 -2.79 -6.20
CA ILE A 145 -14.04 -2.33 -7.29
C ILE A 145 -13.19 -2.20 -8.53
N THR A 146 -13.58 -2.89 -9.59
CA THR A 146 -12.92 -2.82 -10.90
C THR A 146 -13.91 -2.30 -11.90
N LYS A 147 -13.53 -1.28 -12.68
CA LYS A 147 -14.34 -0.71 -13.74
C LYS A 147 -13.74 -1.04 -15.09
N ASN A 148 -14.45 -1.89 -15.83
CA ASN A 148 -14.23 -2.10 -17.26
C ASN A 148 -15.43 -1.48 -18.01
N GLU A 149 -16.11 -2.22 -18.88
CA GLU A 149 -17.39 -1.82 -19.45
C GLU A 149 -18.46 -1.65 -18.35
N PHE A 150 -18.49 -2.58 -17.39
CA PHE A 150 -19.30 -2.53 -16.19
C PHE A 150 -18.43 -2.56 -14.93
N SER A 151 -18.93 -1.98 -13.85
CA SER A 151 -18.28 -2.06 -12.55
C SER A 151 -18.56 -3.39 -11.88
N THR A 152 -17.52 -4.03 -11.35
CA THR A 152 -17.62 -5.27 -10.60
C THR A 152 -17.03 -5.10 -9.20
N ILE A 153 -17.64 -5.76 -8.21
CA ILE A 153 -17.13 -5.79 -6.83
C ILE A 153 -16.70 -7.21 -6.53
N THR A 154 -15.46 -7.36 -6.08
CA THR A 154 -14.88 -8.66 -5.70
C THR A 154 -14.38 -8.60 -4.27
N GLU A 155 -14.77 -9.55 -3.43
CA GLU A 155 -14.17 -9.69 -2.09
C GLU A 155 -12.73 -10.18 -2.22
N ILE A 156 -11.81 -9.52 -1.49
CA ILE A 156 -10.38 -9.85 -1.50
C ILE A 156 -9.91 -10.24 -0.10
N GLN A 157 -8.84 -11.00 -0.01
CA GLN A 157 -8.23 -11.38 1.26
C GLN A 157 -7.12 -10.41 1.64
N LYS A 158 -6.76 -10.36 2.93
CA LYS A 158 -5.69 -9.51 3.45
C LYS A 158 -4.36 -9.71 2.74
N ASN A 159 -4.01 -10.95 2.42
CA ASN A 159 -2.78 -11.32 1.73
C ASN A 159 -2.83 -11.13 0.19
N SER A 160 -4.01 -10.81 -0.35
CA SER A 160 -4.14 -10.49 -1.78
C SER A 160 -3.58 -9.11 -2.15
N ILE A 161 -3.17 -8.31 -1.14
CA ILE A 161 -2.58 -7.00 -1.36
C ILE A 161 -1.08 -7.16 -1.25
N GLN A 162 -0.49 -7.34 -2.39
CA GLN A 162 0.95 -7.44 -2.55
C GLN A 162 1.49 -6.14 -3.13
N ASN A 163 2.68 -5.73 -2.70
CA ASN A 163 3.40 -4.70 -3.43
C ASN A 163 3.87 -5.27 -4.78
N GLU A 164 4.29 -4.39 -5.69
CA GLU A 164 4.71 -4.78 -7.03
C GLU A 164 5.81 -5.85 -7.00
N TYR A 165 6.78 -5.69 -6.13
CA TYR A 165 7.87 -6.66 -5.94
C TYR A 165 7.34 -8.05 -5.49
N GLN A 166 6.42 -8.08 -4.53
CA GLN A 166 5.79 -9.34 -4.09
C GLN A 166 4.94 -9.97 -5.18
N SER A 167 4.26 -9.14 -5.99
CA SER A 167 3.48 -9.62 -7.12
C SER A 167 4.35 -10.28 -8.19
N LEU A 168 5.54 -9.73 -8.46
CA LEU A 168 6.52 -10.35 -9.37
C LEU A 168 6.95 -11.74 -8.88
N TRP A 169 7.22 -11.89 -7.60
CA TRP A 169 7.56 -13.19 -7.01
C TRP A 169 6.38 -14.17 -7.07
N GLN A 170 5.15 -13.71 -6.87
CA GLN A 170 3.98 -14.57 -7.01
C GLN A 170 3.81 -15.08 -8.44
N ILE A 171 3.96 -14.19 -9.44
CA ILE A 171 3.91 -14.59 -10.85
C ILE A 171 5.03 -15.60 -11.16
N LEU A 172 6.22 -15.44 -10.59
CA LEU A 172 7.33 -16.37 -10.77
C LEU A 172 7.01 -17.77 -10.19
N LYS A 173 6.38 -17.82 -9.01
CA LYS A 173 5.89 -19.07 -8.40
C LYS A 173 4.82 -19.74 -9.27
N ASP A 174 3.84 -18.96 -9.73
CA ASP A 174 2.77 -19.46 -10.59
C ASP A 174 3.31 -19.98 -11.93
N ALA A 175 4.38 -19.38 -12.46
CA ALA A 175 5.07 -19.87 -13.66
C ALA A 175 5.84 -21.17 -13.41
N LYS A 176 6.45 -21.33 -12.22
CA LYS A 176 7.09 -22.59 -11.80
C LYS A 176 6.08 -23.73 -11.68
N GLU A 177 4.88 -23.43 -11.21
CA GLU A 177 3.78 -24.39 -11.07
C GLU A 177 2.96 -24.57 -12.37
N GLU A 178 3.42 -24.05 -13.50
CA GLU A 178 2.79 -24.12 -14.82
C GLU A 178 1.39 -23.47 -14.92
N LYS A 179 1.04 -22.64 -13.96
CA LYS A 179 -0.23 -21.89 -13.95
C LYS A 179 -0.27 -20.73 -14.95
N VAL A 180 0.90 -20.23 -15.37
CA VAL A 180 1.04 -19.15 -16.34
C VAL A 180 2.09 -19.50 -17.39
N ASN A 181 2.04 -18.80 -18.54
CA ASN A 181 2.95 -19.07 -19.65
C ASN A 181 4.41 -18.74 -19.27
N LYS A 182 5.30 -19.72 -19.45
CA LYS A 182 6.74 -19.62 -19.13
C LYS A 182 7.50 -18.52 -19.90
N ILE A 183 6.95 -18.01 -20.98
CA ILE A 183 7.55 -16.94 -21.80
C ILE A 183 7.78 -15.64 -21.01
N ILE A 184 7.01 -15.40 -19.95
CA ILE A 184 7.13 -14.19 -19.12
C ILE A 184 8.25 -14.28 -18.08
N ILE A 185 8.77 -15.47 -17.80
CA ILE A 185 9.77 -15.71 -16.73
C ILE A 185 11.00 -14.81 -16.85
N PRO A 186 11.64 -14.65 -18.03
CA PRO A 186 12.83 -13.80 -18.14
C PRO A 186 12.56 -12.35 -17.71
N ASN A 187 11.45 -11.78 -18.15
CA ASN A 187 11.09 -10.40 -17.81
C ASN A 187 10.76 -10.24 -16.32
N ILE A 188 10.07 -11.22 -15.73
CA ILE A 188 9.78 -11.22 -14.29
C ILE A 188 11.07 -11.30 -13.46
N MET A 189 11.99 -12.21 -13.81
CA MET A 189 13.29 -12.32 -13.13
C MET A 189 14.10 -11.03 -13.24
N ARG A 190 14.09 -10.39 -14.41
CA ARG A 190 14.76 -9.11 -14.62
C ARG A 190 14.18 -8.04 -13.69
N ASN A 191 12.86 -7.88 -13.68
CA ASN A 191 12.21 -6.88 -12.83
C ASN A 191 12.48 -7.15 -11.34
N ILE A 192 12.44 -8.41 -10.89
CA ILE A 192 12.81 -8.78 -9.51
C ILE A 192 14.22 -8.30 -9.19
N LEU A 193 15.20 -8.54 -10.08
CA LEU A 193 16.58 -8.14 -9.85
C LEU A 193 16.78 -6.62 -9.94
N GLU A 194 16.09 -5.92 -10.83
CA GLU A 194 16.11 -4.46 -10.90
C GLU A 194 15.59 -3.83 -9.61
N TYR A 195 14.48 -4.33 -9.07
CA TYR A 195 13.99 -3.89 -7.75
C TYR A 195 14.98 -4.23 -6.63
N TYR A 196 15.50 -5.45 -6.61
CA TYR A 196 16.41 -5.91 -5.58
C TYR A 196 17.70 -5.09 -5.56
N PHE A 197 18.40 -4.99 -6.67
CA PHE A 197 19.65 -4.22 -6.74
C PHE A 197 19.42 -2.72 -6.58
N GLY A 198 18.37 -2.17 -7.16
CA GLY A 198 18.03 -0.76 -7.02
C GLY A 198 17.73 -0.37 -5.57
N PHE A 199 17.03 -1.22 -4.83
CA PHE A 199 16.63 -0.91 -3.46
C PHE A 199 17.71 -1.29 -2.43
N VAL A 200 18.27 -2.51 -2.51
CA VAL A 200 19.22 -3.04 -1.52
C VAL A 200 20.62 -2.51 -1.77
N HIS A 201 21.08 -2.53 -3.01
CA HIS A 201 22.43 -2.15 -3.40
C HIS A 201 22.53 -0.71 -3.93
N ARG A 202 21.42 -0.01 -4.09
CA ARG A 202 21.35 1.39 -4.58
C ARG A 202 22.09 1.58 -5.90
N THR A 203 21.94 0.64 -6.81
CA THR A 203 22.55 0.67 -8.14
C THR A 203 21.49 0.64 -9.23
N ASP A 204 21.69 1.46 -10.25
CA ASP A 204 20.76 1.57 -11.39
C ASP A 204 21.20 0.64 -12.56
N SER A 205 22.29 -0.11 -12.41
CA SER A 205 22.87 -0.94 -13.46
C SER A 205 22.93 -2.40 -13.10
N LEU A 206 21.83 -3.12 -13.37
CA LEU A 206 21.77 -4.59 -13.23
C LEU A 206 22.91 -5.29 -14.00
N GLN A 207 23.27 -4.78 -15.20
CA GLN A 207 24.36 -5.32 -16.00
C GLN A 207 25.70 -5.29 -15.27
N ASN A 208 26.01 -4.17 -14.62
CA ASN A 208 27.27 -3.99 -13.91
C ASN A 208 27.33 -4.92 -12.70
N GLU A 209 26.26 -5.05 -11.95
CA GLU A 209 26.21 -5.94 -10.79
C GLU A 209 26.37 -7.40 -11.17
N LEU A 210 25.63 -7.88 -12.17
CA LEU A 210 25.77 -9.27 -12.63
C LEU A 210 27.14 -9.54 -13.28
N THR A 211 27.74 -8.52 -13.93
CA THR A 211 29.11 -8.65 -14.48
C THR A 211 30.14 -8.73 -13.35
N LYS A 212 29.96 -7.96 -12.27
CA LYS A 212 30.81 -8.00 -11.08
C LYS A 212 30.72 -9.35 -10.41
N LEU A 213 29.51 -9.83 -10.11
CA LEU A 213 29.28 -11.16 -9.54
C LEU A 213 29.89 -12.27 -10.40
N ALA A 214 29.77 -12.18 -11.73
CA ALA A 214 30.35 -13.16 -12.64
C ALA A 214 31.88 -13.19 -12.58
N LYS A 215 32.54 -12.09 -12.23
CA LYS A 215 34.01 -12.05 -12.04
C LYS A 215 34.39 -12.55 -10.65
N ASP A 216 33.69 -12.08 -9.62
CA ASP A 216 34.00 -12.38 -8.22
C ASP A 216 33.80 -13.88 -7.93
N GLU A 217 32.76 -14.48 -8.47
CA GLU A 217 32.42 -15.91 -8.32
C GLU A 217 33.10 -16.79 -9.39
N ASN A 218 33.89 -16.22 -10.30
CA ASN A 218 34.45 -16.91 -11.50
C ASN A 218 33.38 -17.75 -12.24
N ASN A 219 32.14 -17.22 -12.32
CA ASN A 219 30.96 -17.91 -12.83
C ASN A 219 30.47 -17.26 -14.12
N SER A 220 30.75 -17.89 -15.26
CA SER A 220 30.32 -17.44 -16.57
C SER A 220 28.79 -17.52 -16.76
N ASP A 221 28.08 -18.31 -15.94
CA ASP A 221 26.65 -18.55 -16.06
C ASP A 221 25.84 -17.30 -15.73
N PHE A 222 26.34 -16.41 -14.88
CA PHE A 222 25.68 -15.13 -14.60
C PHE A 222 25.63 -14.22 -15.83
N ARG A 223 26.60 -14.31 -16.74
CA ARG A 223 26.56 -13.59 -18.03
C ARG A 223 25.53 -14.19 -18.99
N ALA A 224 25.43 -15.53 -19.01
CA ALA A 224 24.43 -16.23 -19.79
C ALA A 224 23.02 -15.92 -19.25
N PHE A 225 22.85 -15.90 -17.94
CA PHE A 225 21.63 -15.53 -17.26
C PHE A 225 21.22 -14.08 -17.59
N TYR A 226 22.16 -13.13 -17.55
CA TYR A 226 21.87 -11.74 -17.93
C TYR A 226 21.31 -11.63 -19.36
N ARG A 227 21.90 -12.38 -20.32
CA ARG A 227 21.37 -12.40 -21.69
C ARG A 227 19.96 -12.99 -21.77
N TYR A 228 19.70 -14.02 -20.97
CA TYR A 228 18.39 -14.64 -20.91
C TYR A 228 17.31 -13.68 -20.41
N ILE A 229 17.53 -12.99 -19.31
CA ILE A 229 16.54 -12.08 -18.72
C ILE A 229 16.35 -10.80 -19.56
N ASN A 230 17.31 -10.40 -20.38
CA ASN A 230 17.20 -9.24 -21.26
C ASN A 230 16.64 -9.55 -22.65
N ARG A 231 16.32 -10.78 -22.94
CA ARG A 231 15.95 -11.23 -24.29
C ARG A 231 14.70 -10.54 -24.87
N GLY A 232 13.79 -10.09 -24.04
CA GLY A 232 12.55 -9.42 -24.47
C GLY A 232 12.58 -7.89 -24.45
N SER A 233 13.68 -7.27 -24.03
CA SER A 233 13.72 -5.83 -23.73
C SER A 233 14.33 -4.96 -24.83
N HIS A 234 14.89 -5.54 -25.89
CA HIS A 234 15.43 -4.81 -27.03
C HIS A 234 14.51 -4.98 -28.25
N SER A 235 14.07 -3.86 -28.82
CA SER A 235 13.25 -3.79 -30.04
C SER A 235 13.94 -4.37 -31.29
N ASP A 236 15.24 -4.64 -31.22
CA ASP A 236 16.05 -5.19 -32.28
C ASP A 236 16.16 -6.72 -32.26
N SER A 237 15.61 -7.40 -31.27
CA SER A 237 15.52 -8.85 -31.29
C SER A 237 14.39 -9.22 -32.27
N VAL A 238 14.76 -9.72 -33.43
CA VAL A 238 13.87 -10.50 -34.30
C VAL A 238 13.08 -11.42 -33.38
N ASN A 239 11.75 -11.31 -33.40
CA ASN A 239 10.85 -12.17 -32.62
C ASN A 239 11.03 -13.62 -33.06
N ILE A 240 12.05 -14.28 -32.55
CA ILE A 240 12.23 -15.72 -32.67
C ILE A 240 11.21 -16.31 -31.71
N THR A 241 10.01 -16.57 -32.22
CA THR A 241 8.87 -17.13 -31.47
C THR A 241 9.06 -18.60 -31.16
N ASP A 242 9.96 -19.27 -31.86
CA ASP A 242 10.33 -20.66 -31.59
C ASP A 242 11.48 -20.66 -30.55
N MET A 243 11.10 -20.73 -29.30
CA MET A 243 12.04 -20.66 -28.19
C MET A 243 12.64 -22.03 -27.81
N GLY A 244 12.36 -23.09 -28.59
CA GLY A 244 12.79 -24.45 -28.19
C GLY A 244 12.53 -24.71 -26.69
N ASP A 245 12.68 -25.92 -26.22
CA ASP A 245 12.52 -26.26 -24.79
C ASP A 245 13.61 -25.58 -23.93
N ILE A 246 13.39 -24.29 -23.61
CA ILE A 246 14.21 -23.61 -22.62
C ILE A 246 13.73 -24.08 -21.26
N ASP A 247 14.57 -24.82 -20.56
CA ASP A 247 14.33 -25.26 -19.19
C ASP A 247 14.35 -24.07 -18.23
N PRO A 248 13.19 -23.64 -17.69
CA PRO A 248 13.13 -22.52 -16.75
C PRO A 248 13.85 -22.83 -15.44
N ASP A 249 13.95 -24.08 -15.04
CA ASP A 249 14.54 -24.50 -13.76
C ASP A 249 16.03 -24.17 -13.70
N LYS A 250 16.74 -24.24 -14.83
CA LYS A 250 18.12 -23.79 -14.93
C LYS A 250 18.26 -22.31 -14.52
N TYR A 251 17.36 -21.46 -14.98
CA TYR A 251 17.42 -20.03 -14.73
C TYR A 251 16.87 -19.65 -13.35
N LEU A 252 15.92 -20.39 -12.83
CA LEU A 252 15.49 -20.27 -11.42
C LEU A 252 16.64 -20.59 -10.47
N LYS A 253 17.42 -21.62 -10.79
CA LYS A 253 18.63 -21.94 -10.02
C LYS A 253 19.68 -20.83 -10.09
N GLN A 254 19.86 -20.20 -11.24
CA GLN A 254 20.77 -19.06 -11.38
C GLN A 254 20.26 -17.83 -10.61
N LEU A 255 18.97 -17.57 -10.61
CA LEU A 255 18.37 -16.53 -9.77
C LEU A 255 18.68 -16.78 -8.29
N LYS A 256 18.47 -17.99 -7.79
CA LYS A 256 18.82 -18.38 -6.41
C LYS A 256 20.30 -18.14 -6.13
N ASN A 257 21.20 -18.56 -7.02
CA ASN A 257 22.64 -18.38 -6.87
C ASN A 257 23.05 -16.90 -6.77
N ILE A 258 22.33 -15.98 -7.45
CA ILE A 258 22.60 -14.54 -7.32
C ILE A 258 22.30 -14.08 -5.89
N PHE A 259 21.14 -14.47 -5.32
CA PHE A 259 20.82 -14.12 -3.94
C PHE A 259 21.78 -14.74 -2.92
N SER A 260 22.26 -15.96 -3.18
CA SER A 260 23.31 -16.59 -2.34
C SER A 260 24.63 -15.83 -2.44
N ALA A 261 25.06 -15.45 -3.64
CA ALA A 261 26.31 -14.71 -3.87
C ALA A 261 26.27 -13.29 -3.26
N THR A 262 25.10 -12.69 -3.11
CA THR A 262 24.92 -11.40 -2.44
C THR A 262 24.68 -11.52 -0.93
N GLY A 263 24.62 -12.73 -0.38
CA GLY A 263 24.39 -12.99 1.06
C GLY A 263 22.92 -12.96 1.47
N ASP A 264 21.99 -12.88 0.52
CA ASP A 264 20.56 -12.72 0.74
C ASP A 264 19.72 -13.98 0.41
N GLU A 265 20.29 -15.17 0.59
CA GLU A 265 19.63 -16.44 0.32
C GLU A 265 18.32 -16.59 1.11
N LYS A 266 18.29 -16.12 2.36
CA LYS A 266 17.07 -16.12 3.19
C LYS A 266 15.95 -15.27 2.61
N HIS A 267 16.30 -14.18 1.93
CA HIS A 267 15.32 -13.37 1.23
C HIS A 267 14.68 -14.16 0.08
N TYR A 268 15.49 -14.83 -0.74
CA TYR A 268 15.00 -15.69 -1.82
C TYR A 268 14.08 -16.79 -1.28
N ALA A 269 14.51 -17.53 -0.26
CA ALA A 269 13.74 -18.61 0.34
C ALA A 269 12.38 -18.12 0.86
N LYS A 270 12.36 -16.97 1.54
CA LYS A 270 11.13 -16.35 2.03
C LYS A 270 10.19 -15.93 0.90
N MET A 271 10.72 -15.38 -0.19
CA MET A 271 9.90 -14.92 -1.33
C MET A 271 9.35 -16.07 -2.16
N MET A 272 10.07 -17.20 -2.23
CA MET A 272 9.68 -18.43 -2.92
C MET A 272 8.86 -19.39 -2.04
N ASP A 273 8.58 -19.03 -0.77
CA ASP A 273 7.94 -19.90 0.23
C ASP A 273 8.72 -21.23 0.43
N GLU A 274 10.03 -21.22 0.17
CA GLU A 274 10.91 -22.34 0.52
C GLU A 274 11.06 -22.32 2.05
N ILE A 275 10.53 -23.33 2.74
CA ILE A 275 10.59 -23.45 4.21
C ILE A 275 12.04 -23.69 4.59
N ASP A 276 12.60 -22.85 5.47
CA ASP A 276 13.85 -23.17 6.15
C ASP A 276 13.64 -24.44 7.00
N GLU A 277 14.13 -25.57 6.56
CA GLU A 277 14.09 -26.85 7.32
C GLU A 277 14.86 -26.76 8.65
N GLU A 278 15.62 -25.68 8.89
CA GLU A 278 16.40 -25.49 10.12
C GLU A 278 15.58 -24.95 11.33
N ILE A 279 14.34 -24.52 11.16
CA ILE A 279 13.54 -24.00 12.30
C ILE A 279 12.60 -25.08 12.88
N ALA A 280 12.50 -26.25 12.28
CA ALA A 280 11.66 -27.34 12.76
C ALA A 280 12.34 -28.26 13.82
N THR A 281 13.60 -27.98 14.18
CA THR A 281 14.39 -28.82 15.12
C THR A 281 15.01 -28.05 16.29
N ALA A 282 14.42 -26.93 16.71
CA ALA A 282 14.83 -26.23 17.92
C ALA A 282 13.64 -26.02 18.88
#